data_55465e84c5f865fa50464f8890a51cb9
#
_entry.id   55465e84c5f865fa50464f8890a51cb9
#
_cell.length_a   1.000
_cell.length_b   1.000
_cell.length_c   1.000
_cell.angle_alpha   90.00
_cell.angle_beta   90.00
_cell.angle_gamma   90.00
#
_symmetry.space_group_name_H-M   'P 1'
#
loop_
_entity.id
_entity.type
_entity.pdbx_description
1 polymer ?
#
loop_
_entity_poly.entity_id
_entity_poly.type
_entity_poly.pdbx_seq_one_letter_code
_entity_poly.pdbx_strand_id
1 'polypeptide(L)'
;MSQKSPEGLQRIRDIFSDHLSKPSMTRTVPIDLVQAEEGHILLSARAGDEHLNSSGWVHGGFAATVLDTATGCVLRTMLDAETGTVTVDLGVKMLSPVPKHTLLWSRAEVIKLTRRIGVSQARLEDGSGRIYAHATATYMILR
;
A
#
# COMPACT_ATOMS: atom_id res chain seq x y z
N MET A 1 25.51 -15.09 11.34
CA MET A 1 25.27 -14.98 9.90
C MET A 1 24.29 -13.86 9.66
N SER A 2 24.68 -12.83 8.93
CA SER A 2 23.76 -11.79 8.49
C SER A 2 22.77 -12.42 7.49
N GLN A 3 21.51 -12.57 7.87
CA GLN A 3 20.47 -12.92 6.92
C GLN A 3 20.37 -11.77 5.90
N LYS A 4 20.65 -12.08 4.65
CA LYS A 4 20.49 -11.12 3.56
C LYS A 4 19.01 -10.74 3.49
N SER A 5 18.70 -9.45 3.59
CA SER A 5 17.33 -8.97 3.42
C SER A 5 16.76 -9.48 2.09
N PRO A 6 15.47 -9.86 2.05
CA PRO A 6 14.85 -10.28 0.81
C PRO A 6 15.03 -9.25 -0.29
N GLU A 7 15.34 -9.69 -1.50
CA GLU A 7 15.55 -8.79 -2.65
C GLU A 7 14.32 -7.94 -2.96
N GLY A 8 13.13 -8.46 -2.66
CA GLY A 8 11.87 -7.73 -2.81
C GLY A 8 11.79 -6.47 -1.94
N LEU A 9 12.36 -6.48 -0.73
CA LEU A 9 12.44 -5.29 0.11
C LEU A 9 13.26 -4.18 -0.57
N GLN A 10 14.44 -4.52 -1.13
CA GLN A 10 15.25 -3.54 -1.85
C GLN A 10 14.53 -3.05 -3.10
N ARG A 11 13.85 -3.95 -3.82
CA ARG A 11 13.06 -3.57 -4.99
C ARG A 11 11.94 -2.57 -4.66
N ILE A 12 11.25 -2.74 -3.54
CA ILE A 12 10.23 -1.77 -3.08
C ILE A 12 10.87 -0.40 -2.84
N ARG A 13 12.01 -0.34 -2.18
CA ARG A 13 12.75 0.91 -1.96
C ARG A 13 13.15 1.58 -3.27
N ASP A 14 13.68 0.82 -4.22
CA ASP A 14 14.10 1.33 -5.54
C ASP A 14 12.90 1.83 -6.33
N ILE A 15 11.79 1.12 -6.23
CA ILE A 15 10.53 1.49 -6.88
C ILE A 15 10.07 2.88 -6.45
N PHE A 16 10.04 3.20 -5.21
CA PHE A 16 9.60 4.50 -4.72
C PHE A 16 10.66 5.60 -4.84
N SER A 17 11.93 5.28 -5.03
CA SER A 17 12.99 6.28 -5.21
C SER A 17 13.07 6.83 -6.63
N ASP A 18 12.53 6.12 -7.63
CA ASP A 18 12.55 6.53 -9.04
C ASP A 18 11.14 6.90 -9.53
N HIS A 19 10.73 8.12 -9.24
CA HIS A 19 9.42 8.64 -9.60
C HIS A 19 9.21 8.88 -11.10
N LEU A 20 10.27 8.88 -11.91
CA LEU A 20 10.21 9.31 -13.31
C LEU A 20 10.06 8.16 -14.32
N SER A 21 10.51 6.96 -13.98
CA SER A 21 10.61 5.86 -14.95
C SER A 21 9.44 4.88 -14.94
N LYS A 22 8.42 5.09 -14.06
CA LYS A 22 7.36 4.10 -13.88
C LYS A 22 6.03 4.50 -14.46
N PRO A 23 5.43 3.65 -15.30
CA PRO A 23 3.99 3.60 -15.40
C PRO A 23 3.46 3.05 -14.07
N SER A 24 2.81 3.90 -13.28
CA SER A 24 2.33 3.53 -11.95
C SER A 24 1.13 4.38 -11.55
N MET A 25 0.17 3.79 -10.86
CA MET A 25 -0.93 4.53 -10.25
C MET A 25 -0.45 5.54 -9.22
N THR A 26 0.74 5.37 -8.65
CA THR A 26 1.32 6.33 -7.71
C THR A 26 1.63 7.69 -8.34
N ARG A 27 1.59 7.81 -9.66
CA ARG A 27 1.67 9.09 -10.37
C ARG A 27 0.38 9.88 -10.33
N THR A 28 -0.76 9.19 -10.35
CA THR A 28 -2.08 9.81 -10.35
C THR A 28 -2.70 9.85 -8.96
N VAL A 29 -2.39 8.85 -8.14
CA VAL A 29 -2.74 8.80 -6.73
C VAL A 29 -1.43 8.97 -5.95
N PRO A 30 -1.17 10.16 -5.37
CA PRO A 30 0.11 10.45 -4.73
C PRO A 30 0.36 9.56 -3.52
N ILE A 31 1.26 8.60 -3.68
CA ILE A 31 1.66 7.64 -2.66
C ILE A 31 3.18 7.59 -2.64
N ASP A 32 3.77 7.80 -1.47
CA ASP A 32 5.21 7.73 -1.27
C ASP A 32 5.58 6.73 -0.18
N LEU A 33 6.78 6.19 -0.28
CA LEU A 33 7.35 5.31 0.74
C LEU A 33 7.98 6.16 1.84
N VAL A 34 7.57 5.92 3.09
CA VAL A 34 8.18 6.53 4.27
C VAL A 34 9.19 5.58 4.91
N GLN A 35 8.78 4.31 5.10
CA GLN A 35 9.61 3.30 5.74
C GLN A 35 9.23 1.92 5.22
N ALA A 36 10.22 1.07 5.01
CA ALA A 36 10.02 -0.33 4.63
C ALA A 36 10.97 -1.24 5.40
N GLU A 37 10.39 -2.27 5.98
CA GLU A 37 11.08 -3.39 6.63
C GLU A 37 10.42 -4.67 6.15
N GLU A 38 11.08 -5.79 6.35
CA GLU A 38 10.51 -7.10 6.03
C GLU A 38 9.20 -7.32 6.79
N GLY A 39 8.10 -7.45 6.08
CA GLY A 39 6.77 -7.67 6.65
C GLY A 39 6.05 -6.42 7.19
N HIS A 40 6.67 -5.24 7.12
CA HIS A 40 6.08 -3.97 7.58
C HIS A 40 6.40 -2.83 6.62
N ILE A 41 5.43 -1.99 6.34
CA ILE A 41 5.61 -0.81 5.48
C ILE A 41 4.80 0.37 5.99
N LEU A 42 5.35 1.56 5.80
CA LEU A 42 4.64 2.82 6.02
C LEU A 42 4.69 3.63 4.74
N LEU A 43 3.52 3.93 4.20
CA LEU A 43 3.33 4.82 3.07
C LEU A 43 2.72 6.14 3.54
N SER A 44 2.96 7.21 2.79
CA SER A 44 2.21 8.45 2.90
C SER A 44 1.33 8.62 1.66
N ALA A 45 0.18 9.28 1.83
CA ALA A 45 -0.73 9.56 0.74
C ALA A 45 -1.45 10.89 0.98
N ARG A 46 -1.83 11.54 -0.11
CA ARG A 46 -2.56 12.81 -0.05
C ARG A 46 -3.57 12.88 -1.20
N ALA A 47 -4.85 13.06 -0.88
CA ALA A 47 -5.88 13.28 -1.88
C ALA A 47 -5.93 14.74 -2.30
N GLY A 48 -6.10 14.99 -3.58
CA GLY A 48 -6.31 16.32 -4.18
C GLY A 48 -7.70 16.44 -4.80
N ASP A 49 -7.94 17.56 -5.47
CA ASP A 49 -9.23 17.84 -6.11
C ASP A 49 -9.57 16.84 -7.23
N GLU A 50 -8.56 16.24 -7.86
CA GLU A 50 -8.73 15.23 -8.90
C GLU A 50 -9.19 13.86 -8.37
N HIS A 51 -9.26 13.69 -7.06
CA HIS A 51 -9.66 12.44 -6.40
C HIS A 51 -11.06 12.51 -5.78
N LEU A 52 -11.85 13.53 -6.13
CA LEU A 52 -13.18 13.71 -5.59
C LEU A 52 -14.23 12.94 -6.39
N ASN A 53 -15.31 12.56 -5.72
CA ASN A 53 -16.52 12.07 -6.38
C ASN A 53 -17.41 13.24 -6.82
N SER A 54 -18.53 12.93 -7.49
CA SER A 54 -19.46 13.94 -7.99
C SER A 54 -20.11 14.81 -6.90
N SER A 55 -20.04 14.38 -5.64
CA SER A 55 -20.57 15.12 -4.49
C SER A 55 -19.51 15.98 -3.78
N GLY A 56 -18.29 16.01 -4.30
CA GLY A 56 -17.20 16.82 -3.74
C GLY A 56 -16.46 16.18 -2.56
N TRP A 57 -16.69 14.92 -2.27
CA TRP A 57 -15.96 14.16 -1.26
C TRP A 57 -14.83 13.37 -1.91
N VAL A 58 -13.78 13.08 -1.16
CA VAL A 58 -12.74 12.17 -1.66
C VAL A 58 -13.38 10.83 -1.98
N HIS A 59 -13.17 10.36 -3.20
CA HIS A 59 -13.73 9.10 -3.70
C HIS A 59 -13.19 7.93 -2.89
N GLY A 60 -14.07 6.99 -2.52
CA GLY A 60 -13.66 5.77 -1.81
C GLY A 60 -12.59 4.96 -2.53
N GLY A 61 -12.55 5.05 -3.86
CA GLY A 61 -11.50 4.44 -4.68
C GLY A 61 -10.09 4.98 -4.40
N PHE A 62 -9.96 6.20 -3.87
CA PHE A 62 -8.67 6.71 -3.41
C PHE A 62 -8.13 5.88 -2.25
N ALA A 63 -8.92 5.72 -1.19
CA ALA A 63 -8.52 4.90 -0.04
C ALA A 63 -8.26 3.44 -0.46
N ALA A 64 -9.11 2.87 -1.31
CA ALA A 64 -8.93 1.51 -1.82
C ALA A 64 -7.61 1.36 -2.58
N THR A 65 -7.22 2.33 -3.41
CA THR A 65 -5.95 2.30 -4.14
C THR A 65 -4.76 2.39 -3.19
N VAL A 66 -4.80 3.28 -2.20
CA VAL A 66 -3.73 3.40 -1.20
C VAL A 66 -3.57 2.09 -0.43
N LEU A 67 -4.68 1.49 0.01
CA LEU A 67 -4.66 0.26 0.80
C LEU A 67 -4.26 -0.97 -0.03
N ASP A 68 -4.68 -1.05 -1.30
CA ASP A 68 -4.21 -2.10 -2.21
C ASP A 68 -2.70 -1.99 -2.45
N THR A 69 -2.21 -0.78 -2.67
CA THR A 69 -0.78 -0.52 -2.83
C THR A 69 -0.01 -0.95 -1.57
N ALA A 70 -0.47 -0.54 -0.39
CA ALA A 70 0.21 -0.85 0.87
C ALA A 70 0.24 -2.36 1.15
N THR A 71 -0.89 -3.04 1.00
CA THR A 71 -1.00 -4.49 1.24
C THR A 71 -0.19 -5.31 0.25
N GLY A 72 -0.12 -4.88 -1.01
CA GLY A 72 0.70 -5.53 -2.04
C GLY A 72 2.20 -5.30 -1.82
N CYS A 73 2.58 -4.06 -1.56
CA CYS A 73 3.98 -3.71 -1.33
C CYS A 73 4.56 -4.40 -0.09
N VAL A 74 3.81 -4.50 0.99
CA VAL A 74 4.30 -5.14 2.21
C VAL A 74 4.57 -6.63 2.00
N LEU A 75 3.74 -7.34 1.23
CA LEU A 75 4.00 -8.73 0.88
C LEU A 75 5.30 -8.88 0.09
N ARG A 76 5.53 -7.99 -0.86
CA ARG A 76 6.73 -8.04 -1.71
C ARG A 76 8.01 -7.82 -0.93
N THR A 77 7.96 -7.19 0.24
CA THR A 77 9.14 -7.05 1.11
C THR A 77 9.67 -8.41 1.61
N MET A 78 8.85 -9.45 1.56
CA MET A 78 9.20 -10.80 2.03
C MET A 78 9.49 -11.79 0.89
N LEU A 79 9.47 -11.33 -0.35
CA LEU A 79 9.66 -12.17 -1.55
C LEU A 79 10.99 -11.82 -2.23
N ASP A 80 11.41 -12.66 -3.18
CA ASP A 80 12.51 -12.30 -4.06
C ASP A 80 12.06 -11.25 -5.10
N ALA A 81 13.00 -10.62 -5.79
CA ALA A 81 12.72 -9.50 -6.67
C ALA A 81 11.86 -9.86 -7.88
N GLU A 82 11.94 -11.09 -8.34
CA GLU A 82 11.29 -11.57 -9.57
C GLU A 82 9.91 -12.17 -9.33
N THR A 83 9.59 -12.48 -8.07
CA THR A 83 8.28 -13.05 -7.73
C THR A 83 7.19 -11.99 -7.86
N GLY A 84 6.23 -12.23 -8.73
CA GLY A 84 5.06 -11.39 -8.91
C GLY A 84 3.97 -11.70 -7.91
N THR A 85 3.07 -10.75 -7.74
CA THR A 85 1.86 -10.92 -6.94
C THR A 85 0.67 -10.32 -7.66
N VAL A 86 -0.50 -10.92 -7.49
CA VAL A 86 -1.76 -10.37 -8.01
C VAL A 86 -2.81 -10.38 -6.92
N THR A 87 -3.53 -9.26 -6.77
CA THR A 87 -4.64 -9.13 -5.82
C THR A 87 -5.78 -10.04 -6.25
N VAL A 88 -6.20 -10.94 -5.38
CA VAL A 88 -7.36 -11.82 -5.62
C VAL A 88 -8.54 -11.45 -4.74
N ASP A 89 -8.31 -10.76 -3.64
CA ASP A 89 -9.36 -10.25 -2.75
C ASP A 89 -8.87 -9.00 -2.04
N LEU A 90 -9.68 -7.97 -2.01
CA LEU A 90 -9.43 -6.72 -1.29
C LEU A 90 -10.71 -6.30 -0.58
N GLY A 91 -10.75 -6.47 0.72
CA GLY A 91 -11.87 -6.05 1.57
C GLY A 91 -11.56 -4.74 2.26
N VAL A 92 -12.25 -3.67 1.89
CA VAL A 92 -12.05 -2.33 2.45
C VAL A 92 -13.22 -1.92 3.32
N LYS A 93 -12.93 -1.45 4.53
CA LYS A 93 -13.89 -0.77 5.41
C LYS A 93 -13.61 0.73 5.36
N MET A 94 -14.59 1.50 4.89
CA MET A 94 -14.57 2.96 4.92
C MET A 94 -15.17 3.42 6.24
N LEU A 95 -14.35 4.01 7.12
CA LEU A 95 -14.76 4.34 8.50
C LEU A 95 -15.06 5.83 8.67
N SER A 96 -14.41 6.69 7.92
CA SER A 96 -14.60 8.14 7.94
C SER A 96 -14.29 8.72 6.57
N PRO A 97 -14.91 9.86 6.21
CA PRO A 97 -14.54 10.57 4.98
C PRO A 97 -13.06 10.96 4.98
N VAL A 98 -12.36 10.62 3.91
CA VAL A 98 -10.95 10.99 3.75
C VAL A 98 -10.85 12.49 3.46
N PRO A 99 -10.07 13.27 4.23
CA PRO A 99 -9.91 14.68 3.96
C PRO A 99 -9.00 14.92 2.74
N LYS A 100 -9.35 15.90 1.91
CA LYS A 100 -8.48 16.34 0.82
C LYS A 100 -7.37 17.25 1.36
N HIS A 101 -6.27 17.35 0.61
CA HIS A 101 -5.11 18.22 0.92
C HIS A 101 -4.48 17.97 2.29
N THR A 102 -4.67 16.76 2.82
CA THR A 102 -4.17 16.34 4.13
C THR A 102 -3.23 15.17 3.96
N LEU A 103 -2.05 15.24 4.58
CA LEU A 103 -1.10 14.13 4.58
C LEU A 103 -1.63 13.00 5.49
N LEU A 104 -1.75 11.82 4.92
CA LEU A 104 -2.20 10.62 5.61
C LEU A 104 -1.11 9.54 5.54
N TRP A 105 -1.23 8.57 6.42
CA TRP A 105 -0.30 7.45 6.55
C TRP A 105 -1.02 6.14 6.31
N SER A 106 -0.39 5.22 5.59
CA SER A 106 -0.88 3.85 5.47
C SER A 106 0.14 2.91 6.05
N ARG A 107 -0.23 2.24 7.15
CA ARG A 107 0.56 1.19 7.79
C ARG A 107 0.09 -0.15 7.31
N ALA A 108 1.01 -0.98 6.85
CA ALA A 108 0.70 -2.32 6.40
C ALA A 108 1.61 -3.34 7.06
N GLU A 109 1.06 -4.53 7.30
CA GLU A 109 1.80 -5.67 7.82
C GLU A 109 1.34 -6.96 7.15
N VAL A 110 2.25 -7.92 7.05
CA VAL A 110 1.94 -9.26 6.57
C VAL A 110 1.32 -10.05 7.72
N ILE A 111 0.16 -10.65 7.46
CA ILE A 111 -0.50 -11.55 8.40
C ILE A 111 0.01 -12.98 8.20
N LYS A 112 0.05 -13.44 6.95
CA LYS A 112 0.45 -14.79 6.60
C LYS A 112 1.03 -14.82 5.20
N LEU A 113 2.13 -15.50 5.05
CA LEU A 113 2.73 -15.80 3.73
C LEU A 113 2.93 -17.31 3.61
N THR A 114 2.37 -17.88 2.55
CA THR A 114 2.60 -19.25 2.14
C THR A 114 3.27 -19.28 0.76
N ARG A 115 3.53 -20.44 0.24
CA ARG A 115 4.12 -20.57 -1.11
C ARG A 115 3.24 -19.95 -2.21
N ARG A 116 1.91 -20.01 -2.06
CA ARG A 116 0.96 -19.62 -3.11
C ARG A 116 0.14 -18.37 -2.78
N ILE A 117 -0.05 -18.08 -1.52
CA ILE A 117 -0.95 -17.03 -1.05
C ILE A 117 -0.26 -16.18 0.01
N GLY A 118 -0.42 -14.87 -0.10
CA GLY A 118 -0.07 -13.93 0.94
C GLY A 118 -1.31 -13.18 1.42
N VAL A 119 -1.43 -13.01 2.73
CA VAL A 119 -2.48 -12.20 3.35
C VAL A 119 -1.82 -11.07 4.13
N SER A 120 -2.30 -9.87 3.91
CA SER A 120 -1.81 -8.66 4.58
C SER A 120 -2.96 -7.75 4.96
N GLN A 121 -2.69 -6.80 5.83
CA GLN A 121 -3.66 -5.78 6.23
C GLN A 121 -2.99 -4.42 6.25
N ALA A 122 -3.79 -3.38 6.06
CA ALA A 122 -3.37 -2.00 6.13
C ALA A 122 -4.47 -1.10 6.65
N ARG A 123 -4.07 0.04 7.21
CA ARG A 123 -5.01 1.08 7.61
C ARG A 123 -4.54 2.42 7.08
N LEU A 124 -5.49 3.31 6.80
CA LEU A 124 -5.25 4.70 6.43
C LEU A 124 -5.61 5.58 7.62
N GLU A 125 -4.65 6.35 8.12
CA GLU A 125 -4.79 7.14 9.33
C GLU A 125 -4.14 8.51 9.19
N ASP A 126 -4.50 9.44 10.08
CA ASP A 126 -3.81 10.72 10.21
C ASP A 126 -2.78 10.69 11.36
N GLY A 127 -2.11 11.82 11.57
CA GLY A 127 -1.11 11.94 12.62
C GLY A 127 -1.66 11.91 14.06
N SER A 128 -3.00 11.99 14.23
CA SER A 128 -3.65 11.89 15.55
C SER A 128 -4.09 10.47 15.90
N GLY A 129 -3.91 9.53 14.98
CA GLY A 129 -4.36 8.14 15.15
C GLY A 129 -5.79 7.87 14.72
N ARG A 130 -6.47 8.86 14.10
CA ARG A 130 -7.79 8.64 13.51
C ARG A 130 -7.66 7.72 12.30
N ILE A 131 -8.44 6.65 12.28
CA ILE A 131 -8.46 5.68 11.19
C ILE A 131 -9.60 6.04 10.23
N TYR A 132 -9.26 6.27 8.96
CA TYR A 132 -10.22 6.59 7.90
C TYR A 132 -10.70 5.37 7.15
N ALA A 133 -9.82 4.38 6.95
CA ALA A 133 -10.15 3.14 6.27
C ALA A 133 -9.22 2.01 6.73
N HIS A 134 -9.69 0.78 6.59
CA HIS A 134 -8.94 -0.43 6.88
C HIS A 134 -9.18 -1.45 5.78
N ALA A 135 -8.15 -2.20 5.41
CA ALA A 135 -8.26 -3.28 4.43
C ALA A 135 -7.54 -4.54 4.90
N THR A 136 -8.10 -5.67 4.50
CA THR A 136 -7.42 -6.97 4.47
C THR A 136 -7.41 -7.43 3.03
N ALA A 137 -6.27 -7.91 2.56
CA ALA A 137 -6.09 -8.33 1.18
C ALA A 137 -5.45 -9.71 1.09
N THR A 138 -5.86 -10.45 0.08
CA THR A 138 -5.26 -11.74 -0.29
C THR A 138 -4.64 -11.61 -1.67
N TYR A 139 -3.41 -12.09 -1.80
CA TYR A 139 -2.64 -12.06 -3.03
C TYR A 139 -2.26 -13.49 -3.44
N MET A 140 -2.33 -13.75 -4.74
CA MET A 140 -1.71 -14.93 -5.31
C MET A 140 -0.24 -14.63 -5.58
N ILE A 141 0.63 -15.58 -5.18
CA ILE A 141 2.06 -15.48 -5.43
C ILE A 141 2.36 -16.19 -6.75
N LEU A 142 2.93 -15.43 -7.69
CA LEU A 142 3.24 -15.91 -9.04
C LEU A 142 4.71 -16.32 -9.11
N ARG A 143 4.96 -17.61 -9.01
CA ARG A 143 6.31 -18.19 -9.09
C ARG A 143 6.54 -18.82 -10.45
#